data_88bb18dc59e14242abb9bc99564c947c
#
_entry.id   88bb18dc59e14242abb9bc99564c947c
#
_cell.length_a   1.000
_cell.length_b   1.000
_cell.length_c   1.000
_cell.angle_alpha   90.00
_cell.angle_beta   90.00
_cell.angle_gamma   90.00
#
_symmetry.space_group_name_H-M   'P 1'
#
loop_
_entity.id
_entity.type
_entity.pdbx_description
1 polymer ?
#
loop_
_entity_poly.entity_id
_entity_poly.type
_entity_poly.pdbx_seq_one_letter_code
_entity_poly.pdbx_strand_id
1 'polypeptide(L)'
;MKIEIKSTKEFIEILDIQLPKFRKSSVFYYKIFSEDKCVMVEIGATPSISLCPISRAYYADYIHDCSEADYMAAYHDTLKTILDEKHEL
;
A
#
# COMPACT_ATOMS: atom_id res chain seq x y z
N MET A 1 -1.99 17.52 -4.00
CA MET A 1 -2.19 16.94 -5.34
C MET A 1 -3.55 16.28 -5.39
N LYS A 2 -4.30 16.55 -6.43
CA LYS A 2 -5.62 15.96 -6.63
C LYS A 2 -5.49 14.67 -7.42
N ILE A 3 -6.01 13.59 -6.86
CA ILE A 3 -5.94 12.27 -7.47
C ILE A 3 -7.36 11.77 -7.70
N GLU A 4 -7.60 11.29 -8.92
CA GLU A 4 -8.87 10.73 -9.32
C GLU A 4 -8.83 9.22 -9.08
N ILE A 5 -9.73 8.70 -8.23
CA ILE A 5 -9.80 7.30 -7.89
C ILE A 5 -11.15 6.74 -8.33
N LYS A 6 -11.10 5.71 -9.17
CA LYS A 6 -12.29 5.00 -9.61
C LYS A 6 -12.60 3.90 -8.60
N SER A 7 -13.71 4.05 -7.87
CA SER A 7 -14.13 3.05 -6.89
C SER A 7 -14.83 1.88 -7.57
N THR A 8 -14.99 0.78 -6.82
CA THR A 8 -15.69 -0.42 -7.29
C THR A 8 -17.18 -0.21 -7.55
N LYS A 9 -17.72 0.94 -7.12
CA LYS A 9 -19.15 1.29 -7.29
C LYS A 9 -19.39 2.26 -8.45
N GLU A 10 -18.48 2.32 -9.40
CA GLU A 10 -18.54 3.20 -10.58
C GLU A 10 -18.49 4.70 -10.25
N PHE A 11 -18.10 5.06 -9.03
CA PHE A 11 -17.90 6.46 -8.68
C PHE A 11 -16.44 6.85 -8.87
N ILE A 12 -16.24 8.05 -9.39
CA ILE A 12 -14.92 8.66 -9.44
C ILE A 12 -14.84 9.62 -8.27
N GLU A 13 -13.90 9.35 -7.36
CA GLU A 13 -13.61 10.27 -6.27
C GLU A 13 -12.36 11.06 -6.59
N ILE A 14 -12.42 12.36 -6.34
CA ILE A 14 -11.25 13.22 -6.46
C ILE A 14 -10.73 13.47 -5.06
N LEU A 15 -9.53 12.97 -4.77
CA LEU A 15 -8.90 13.14 -3.47
C LEU A 15 -7.77 14.15 -3.58
N ASP A 16 -7.71 15.07 -2.62
CA ASP A 16 -6.59 15.99 -2.50
C ASP A 16 -5.65 15.46 -1.43
N ILE A 17 -4.54 14.89 -1.86
CA ILE A 17 -3.57 14.29 -0.94
C ILE A 17 -2.18 14.84 -1.17
N GLN A 18 -1.38 14.81 -0.11
CA GLN A 18 0.04 15.13 -0.19
C GLN A 18 0.85 13.85 -0.27
N LEU A 19 1.77 13.78 -1.21
CA LEU A 19 2.65 12.63 -1.38
C LEU A 19 3.96 12.83 -0.62
N PRO A 20 4.53 11.77 -0.05
CA PRO A 20 3.98 10.41 0.00
C PRO A 20 2.86 10.27 1.02
N LYS A 21 1.90 9.41 0.73
CA LYS A 21 0.77 9.10 1.61
C LYS A 21 0.85 7.62 2.01
N PHE A 22 0.62 7.32 3.28
CA PHE A 22 0.70 5.95 3.80
C PHE A 22 -0.65 5.49 4.30
N ARG A 23 -1.04 4.28 3.92
CA ARG A 23 -2.30 3.67 4.35
C ARG A 23 -2.08 2.22 4.71
N LYS A 24 -3.00 1.64 5.46
CA LYS A 24 -2.91 0.23 5.85
C LYS A 24 -4.27 -0.42 6.03
N SER A 25 -4.29 -1.74 5.88
CA SER A 25 -5.36 -2.62 6.34
C SER A 25 -4.75 -3.64 7.31
N SER A 26 -5.47 -4.73 7.61
CA SER A 26 -4.97 -5.75 8.56
C SER A 26 -3.67 -6.42 8.11
N VAL A 27 -3.51 -6.66 6.80
CA VAL A 27 -2.36 -7.40 6.25
C VAL A 27 -1.63 -6.66 5.14
N PHE A 28 -2.11 -5.49 4.75
CA PHE A 28 -1.50 -4.71 3.67
C PHE A 28 -1.09 -3.33 4.16
N TYR A 29 0.07 -2.87 3.68
CA TYR A 29 0.52 -1.50 3.86
C TYR A 29 0.76 -0.89 2.49
N TYR A 30 0.46 0.40 2.34
CA TYR A 30 0.54 1.08 1.05
C TYR A 30 1.33 2.37 1.19
N LYS A 31 2.25 2.60 0.25
CA LYS A 31 2.91 3.89 0.09
C LYS A 31 2.49 4.46 -1.26
N ILE A 32 1.71 5.52 -1.23
CA ILE A 32 1.30 6.24 -2.44
C ILE A 32 2.39 7.25 -2.75
N PHE A 33 3.11 7.06 -3.85
CA PHE A 33 4.24 7.91 -4.22
C PHE A 33 4.03 8.64 -5.55
N SER A 34 2.95 8.34 -6.26
CA SER A 34 2.61 9.03 -7.50
C SER A 34 1.09 9.11 -7.63
N GLU A 35 0.61 9.80 -8.67
CA GLU A 35 -0.81 10.00 -8.89
C GLU A 35 -1.56 8.73 -9.36
N ASP A 36 -0.84 7.70 -9.80
CA ASP A 36 -1.46 6.51 -10.38
C ASP A 36 -1.02 5.20 -9.74
N LYS A 37 0.07 5.18 -8.97
CA LYS A 37 0.65 3.94 -8.44
C LYS A 37 1.03 4.05 -6.98
N CYS A 38 1.01 2.89 -6.32
CA CYS A 38 1.50 2.75 -4.96
C CYS A 38 2.33 1.48 -4.80
N VAL A 39 3.15 1.44 -3.75
CA VAL A 39 3.82 0.22 -3.33
C VAL A 39 2.92 -0.48 -2.32
N MET A 40 2.61 -1.75 -2.55
CA MET A 40 1.82 -2.57 -1.65
C MET A 40 2.73 -3.58 -0.96
N VAL A 41 2.69 -3.59 0.37
CA VAL A 41 3.43 -4.55 1.20
C VAL A 41 2.42 -5.47 1.86
N GLU A 42 2.52 -6.76 1.59
CA GLU A 42 1.68 -7.78 2.22
C GLU A 42 2.48 -8.46 3.34
N ILE A 43 1.93 -8.45 4.56
CA ILE A 43 2.59 -9.05 5.74
C ILE A 43 1.93 -10.36 6.17
N GLY A 44 0.98 -10.87 5.40
CA GLY A 44 0.22 -12.08 5.73
C GLY A 44 0.97 -13.37 5.45
N ALA A 45 0.22 -14.44 5.16
CA ALA A 45 0.76 -15.78 4.94
C ALA A 45 1.72 -15.86 3.75
N THR A 46 1.57 -14.97 2.77
CA THR A 46 2.45 -14.89 1.60
C THR A 46 3.05 -13.48 1.52
N PRO A 47 4.11 -13.19 2.31
CA PRO A 47 4.72 -11.87 2.30
C PRO A 47 5.17 -11.46 0.90
N SER A 48 4.83 -10.25 0.49
CA SER A 48 5.19 -9.73 -0.83
C SER A 48 5.32 -8.21 -0.84
N ILE A 49 6.07 -7.71 -1.80
CA ILE A 49 6.20 -6.27 -2.08
C ILE A 49 5.98 -6.11 -3.57
N SER A 50 5.00 -5.29 -3.96
CA SER A 50 4.65 -5.13 -5.36
C SER A 50 4.17 -3.71 -5.66
N LEU A 51 4.18 -3.34 -6.94
CA LEU A 51 3.55 -2.12 -7.41
C LEU A 51 2.10 -2.42 -7.77
N CYS A 52 1.20 -1.50 -7.44
CA CYS A 52 -0.21 -1.66 -7.77
C CYS A 52 -0.84 -0.30 -8.08
N PRO A 53 -2.02 -0.28 -8.72
CA PRO A 53 -2.73 0.98 -8.93
C PRO A 53 -3.11 1.62 -7.61
N ILE A 54 -3.15 2.95 -7.59
CA ILE A 54 -3.51 3.72 -6.39
C ILE A 54 -4.90 3.34 -5.85
N SER A 55 -5.81 2.89 -6.70
CA SER A 55 -7.14 2.44 -6.29
C SER A 55 -7.10 1.33 -5.25
N ARG A 56 -6.04 0.53 -5.21
CA ARG A 56 -5.90 -0.54 -4.21
C ARG A 56 -5.79 0.00 -2.79
N ALA A 57 -5.18 1.16 -2.62
CA ALA A 57 -5.03 1.79 -1.30
C ALA A 57 -6.34 2.42 -0.81
N TYR A 58 -7.35 2.51 -1.65
CA TYR A 58 -8.66 3.08 -1.34
C TYR A 58 -9.80 2.13 -1.67
N TYR A 59 -9.50 0.86 -1.81
CA TYR A 59 -10.44 -0.16 -2.27
C TYR A 59 -11.58 -0.40 -1.30
N ALA A 60 -11.35 -0.29 -0.01
CA ALA A 60 -12.35 -0.64 1.01
C ALA A 60 -12.27 0.29 2.21
N ASP A 61 -13.39 0.38 2.94
CA ASP A 61 -13.52 1.27 4.10
C ASP A 61 -12.61 0.89 5.26
N TYR A 62 -12.18 -0.38 5.35
CA TYR A 62 -11.27 -0.82 6.40
C TYR A 62 -9.81 -0.40 6.16
N ILE A 63 -9.51 0.17 5.00
CA ILE A 63 -8.18 0.73 4.74
C ILE A 63 -8.17 2.15 5.27
N HIS A 64 -7.18 2.49 6.09
CA HIS A 64 -7.09 3.80 6.72
C HIS A 64 -5.66 4.32 6.70
N ASP A 65 -5.50 5.61 7.00
CA ASP A 65 -4.18 6.23 7.03
C ASP A 65 -3.31 5.64 8.12
N CYS A 66 -2.01 5.55 7.86
CA CYS A 66 -1.03 5.15 8.86
C CYS A 66 0.19 6.07 8.78
N SER A 67 1.10 5.93 9.75
CA SER A 67 2.33 6.70 9.76
C SER A 67 3.37 6.11 8.82
N GLU A 68 4.32 6.94 8.39
CA GLU A 68 5.48 6.47 7.63
C GLU A 68 6.25 5.41 8.42
N ALA A 69 6.40 5.60 9.73
CA ALA A 69 7.13 4.65 10.58
C ALA A 69 6.46 3.27 10.55
N ASP A 70 5.12 3.21 10.62
CA ASP A 70 4.39 1.95 10.54
C ASP A 70 4.62 1.25 9.20
N TYR A 71 4.54 2.01 8.10
CA TYR A 71 4.79 1.46 6.77
C TYR A 71 6.24 0.96 6.65
N MET A 72 7.22 1.76 7.09
CA MET A 72 8.63 1.39 6.95
C MET A 72 8.97 0.15 7.76
N ALA A 73 8.39 -0.01 8.96
CA ALA A 73 8.58 -1.22 9.75
C ALA A 73 8.05 -2.46 9.00
N ALA A 74 6.84 -2.38 8.44
CA ALA A 74 6.26 -3.47 7.66
C ALA A 74 7.10 -3.76 6.40
N TYR A 75 7.55 -2.73 5.71
CA TYR A 75 8.36 -2.87 4.51
C TYR A 75 9.67 -3.60 4.82
N HIS A 76 10.41 -3.16 5.84
CA HIS A 76 11.69 -3.75 6.19
C HIS A 76 11.53 -5.20 6.67
N ASP A 77 10.53 -5.49 7.50
CA ASP A 77 10.27 -6.85 7.96
C ASP A 77 9.91 -7.79 6.81
N THR A 78 9.07 -7.31 5.90
CA THR A 78 8.66 -8.11 4.73
C THR A 78 9.84 -8.35 3.80
N LEU A 79 10.64 -7.32 3.54
CA LEU A 79 11.82 -7.43 2.69
C LEU A 79 12.80 -8.45 3.28
N LYS A 80 13.05 -8.39 4.58
CA LYS A 80 13.92 -9.34 5.27
C LYS A 80 13.40 -10.77 5.13
N THR A 81 12.10 -10.98 5.33
CA THR A 81 11.48 -12.30 5.19
C THR A 81 11.65 -12.86 3.79
N ILE A 82 11.40 -12.02 2.76
CA ILE A 82 11.57 -12.43 1.36
C ILE A 82 13.02 -12.82 1.07
N LEU A 83 13.99 -12.03 1.55
CA LEU A 83 15.39 -12.30 1.34
C LEU A 83 15.85 -13.56 2.07
N ASP A 84 15.38 -13.78 3.30
CA ASP A 84 15.71 -14.97 4.07
C ASP A 84 15.16 -16.24 3.39
N GLU A 85 13.94 -16.19 2.86
CA GLU A 85 13.36 -17.33 2.12
C GLU A 85 14.18 -17.67 0.87
N LYS A 86 14.70 -16.66 0.17
CA LYS A 86 15.54 -16.88 -1.00
C LYS A 86 16.89 -17.46 -0.67
N HIS A 87 17.40 -17.19 0.53
CA HIS A 87 18.70 -17.72 0.96
C HIS A 87 18.65 -19.19 1.38
N GLU A 88 17.47 -19.69 1.72
CA GLU A 88 17.28 -21.10 2.08
C GLU A 88 17.16 -22.03 0.86
N LEU A 89 17.10 -21.43 -0.30
CA LEU A 89 17.03 -22.17 -1.56
C LEU A 89 18.42 -22.34 -2.18
#